data_09d9e17ccc239fd835bb8fbbd45ae001
#
_entry.id   09d9e17ccc239fd835bb8fbbd45ae001
#
_cell.length_a   1.000
_cell.length_b   1.000
_cell.length_c   1.000
_cell.angle_alpha   90.00
_cell.angle_beta   90.00
_cell.angle_gamma   90.00
#
_symmetry.space_group_name_H-M   'P 1'
#
loop_
_entity.id
_entity.type
_entity.pdbx_description
1 polymer ?
#
loop_
_entity_poly.entity_id
_entity_poly.type
_entity_poly.pdbx_seq_one_letter_code
_entity_poly.pdbx_strand_id
1 'polypeptide(L)'
;MCRQRSRINWFQNGDRNTSFFHAKASTRHKKNFMDSLVDDDGVWKIEEDKMEEIAIGYFGDLFSTSNPIDFSNLLLAVQPKVTQEMNEWLVWPFVACEVTEALKQMYPLKAPGPDGMPPLFFQHFWSTCGAVVTKMVLDFLNFGISPCNFNETHITLVPKIKEPKKITDYRPNSLCNVVYKIASKAIANGLKKILPSIISDTQSAFVHGRLITDNVLVAFETMHHISQ
;
A
#
# COMPACT_ATOMS: atom_id res chain seq x y z
N MET A 1 -15.17 16.10 5.89
CA MET A 1 -13.69 16.18 6.02
C MET A 1 -13.18 15.76 7.40
N CYS A 2 -13.56 16.37 8.53
CA CYS A 2 -13.02 16.00 9.86
C CYS A 2 -13.25 14.54 10.26
N ARG A 3 -14.40 13.95 9.96
CA ARG A 3 -14.71 12.54 10.18
C ARG A 3 -13.73 11.62 9.43
N GLN A 4 -13.45 11.91 8.17
CA GLN A 4 -12.47 11.16 7.35
C GLN A 4 -11.05 11.27 7.91
N ARG A 5 -10.64 12.47 8.34
CA ARG A 5 -9.32 12.71 8.95
C ARG A 5 -9.18 12.05 10.33
N SER A 6 -10.27 11.93 11.11
CA SER A 6 -10.24 11.24 12.40
C SER A 6 -10.07 9.72 12.30
N ARG A 7 -10.42 9.12 11.15
CA ARG A 7 -10.39 7.67 10.86
C ARG A 7 -11.13 6.80 11.89
N ILE A 8 -12.23 7.30 12.45
CA ILE A 8 -13.07 6.57 13.41
C ILE A 8 -14.27 5.99 12.67
N ASN A 9 -14.36 4.67 12.61
CA ASN A 9 -15.36 3.94 11.82
C ASN A 9 -16.63 3.60 12.61
N TRP A 10 -16.59 3.57 13.92
CA TRP A 10 -17.69 3.06 14.75
C TRP A 10 -18.84 4.06 14.98
N PHE A 11 -18.70 5.32 14.55
CA PHE A 11 -19.76 6.31 14.53
C PHE A 11 -20.48 6.40 13.17
N GLN A 12 -20.82 5.28 12.56
CA GLN A 12 -21.51 5.33 11.27
C GLN A 12 -22.91 5.93 11.35
N ASN A 13 -23.61 5.79 12.49
CA ASN A 13 -25.00 6.21 12.68
C ASN A 13 -25.21 7.13 13.88
N GLY A 14 -24.19 7.60 14.55
CA GLY A 14 -24.29 8.44 15.74
C GLY A 14 -24.06 9.91 15.44
N ASP A 15 -24.30 10.72 16.46
CA ASP A 15 -24.20 12.14 16.54
C ASP A 15 -23.13 12.76 15.61
N ARG A 16 -23.54 13.82 14.91
CA ARG A 16 -22.66 14.66 14.08
C ARG A 16 -21.73 15.53 14.95
N ASN A 17 -21.25 15.03 16.08
CA ASN A 17 -20.39 15.79 16.99
C ASN A 17 -19.07 16.17 16.33
N THR A 18 -19.10 17.29 15.67
CA THR A 18 -17.97 17.88 14.94
C THR A 18 -16.80 18.18 15.86
N SER A 19 -17.04 18.54 17.12
CA SER A 19 -16.03 18.84 18.14
C SER A 19 -15.12 17.64 18.42
N PHE A 20 -15.69 16.45 18.61
CA PHE A 20 -14.91 15.21 18.80
C PHE A 20 -14.03 14.88 17.59
N PHE A 21 -14.58 14.95 16.37
CA PHE A 21 -13.81 14.67 15.17
C PHE A 21 -12.71 15.71 14.92
N HIS A 22 -12.96 16.98 15.25
CA HIS A 22 -11.96 18.05 15.20
C HIS A 22 -10.82 17.78 16.19
N ALA A 23 -11.15 17.45 17.45
CA ALA A 23 -10.15 17.15 18.47
C ALA A 23 -9.26 15.95 18.08
N LYS A 24 -9.86 14.88 17.53
CA LYS A 24 -9.10 13.70 17.04
C LYS A 24 -8.23 14.02 15.83
N ALA A 25 -8.75 14.81 14.88
CA ALA A 25 -7.98 15.23 13.71
C ALA A 25 -6.81 16.13 14.11
N SER A 26 -7.02 17.08 15.02
CA SER A 26 -5.99 17.97 15.55
C SER A 26 -4.92 17.21 16.35
N THR A 27 -5.33 16.27 17.19
CA THR A 27 -4.38 15.40 17.94
C THR A 27 -3.52 14.59 16.98
N ARG A 28 -4.11 14.04 15.91
CA ARG A 28 -3.39 13.27 14.91
C ARG A 28 -2.45 14.16 14.09
N HIS A 29 -2.89 15.36 13.73
CA HIS A 29 -2.05 16.34 13.03
C HIS A 29 -0.83 16.68 13.87
N LYS A 30 -1.01 17.01 15.16
CA LYS A 30 0.09 17.30 16.09
C LYS A 30 1.07 16.13 16.24
N LYS A 31 0.57 14.89 16.30
CA LYS A 31 1.42 13.69 16.40
C LYS A 31 2.23 13.40 15.15
N ASN A 32 1.70 13.74 13.98
CA ASN A 32 2.34 13.47 12.70
C ASN A 32 3.10 14.69 12.17
N PHE A 33 3.01 15.81 12.85
CA PHE A 33 3.74 17.00 12.47
C PHE A 33 5.23 16.78 12.74
N MET A 34 6.04 17.10 11.77
CA MET A 34 7.50 17.01 11.82
C MET A 34 8.03 18.44 11.88
N ASP A 35 8.58 18.82 13.02
CA ASP A 35 9.12 20.14 13.28
C ASP A 35 10.64 20.20 13.13
N SER A 36 11.31 19.05 13.16
CA SER A 36 12.75 18.95 13.01
C SER A 36 13.19 17.54 12.67
N LEU A 37 14.36 17.40 12.05
CA LEU A 37 15.04 16.14 11.78
C LEU A 37 16.50 16.21 12.20
N VAL A 38 17.06 15.09 12.60
CA VAL A 38 18.50 14.93 12.83
C VAL A 38 19.11 14.32 11.56
N ASP A 39 20.12 14.98 11.02
CA ASP A 39 20.90 14.46 9.88
C ASP A 39 21.88 13.33 10.31
N ASP A 40 22.65 12.82 9.35
CA ASP A 40 23.61 11.73 9.59
C ASP A 40 24.77 12.16 10.50
N ASP A 41 25.10 13.45 10.54
CA ASP A 41 26.13 14.04 11.41
C ASP A 41 25.61 14.30 12.85
N GLY A 42 24.34 14.01 13.13
CA GLY A 42 23.72 14.22 14.44
C GLY A 42 23.26 15.66 14.67
N VAL A 43 23.22 16.51 13.66
CA VAL A 43 22.82 17.91 13.74
C VAL A 43 21.33 18.06 13.49
N TRP A 44 20.64 18.82 14.35
CA TRP A 44 19.23 19.14 14.18
C TRP A 44 19.00 20.12 13.04
N LYS A 45 18.09 19.77 12.13
CA LYS A 45 17.59 20.62 11.05
C LYS A 45 16.14 20.98 11.33
N ILE A 46 15.83 22.27 11.32
CA ILE A 46 14.49 22.83 11.60
C ILE A 46 13.93 23.48 10.34
N GLU A 47 14.82 23.92 9.43
CA GLU A 47 14.43 24.54 8.17
C GLU A 47 13.79 23.51 7.25
N GLU A 48 12.64 23.87 6.68
CA GLU A 48 11.85 22.97 5.82
C GLU A 48 12.65 22.45 4.64
N ASP A 49 13.40 23.33 3.96
CA ASP A 49 14.28 22.97 2.83
C ASP A 49 15.33 21.91 3.22
N LYS A 50 15.88 22.03 4.43
CA LYS A 50 16.90 21.09 4.93
C LYS A 50 16.29 19.72 5.30
N MET A 51 15.09 19.72 5.87
CA MET A 51 14.36 18.48 6.15
C MET A 51 13.94 17.80 4.84
N GLU A 52 13.56 18.58 3.81
CA GLU A 52 13.24 18.07 2.48
C GLU A 52 14.47 17.44 1.82
N GLU A 53 15.64 18.08 1.87
CA GLU A 53 16.91 17.53 1.37
C GLU A 53 17.22 16.16 2.00
N ILE A 54 17.07 16.03 3.34
CA ILE A 54 17.27 14.75 4.03
C ILE A 54 16.28 13.69 3.55
N ALA A 55 15.00 14.06 3.41
CA ALA A 55 13.98 13.13 2.97
C ALA A 55 14.20 12.67 1.51
N ILE A 56 14.52 13.59 0.61
CA ILE A 56 14.79 13.29 -0.81
C ILE A 56 16.02 12.38 -0.92
N GLY A 57 17.12 12.71 -0.21
CA GLY A 57 18.33 11.88 -0.22
C GLY A 57 18.03 10.46 0.26
N TYR A 58 17.45 10.33 1.45
CA TYR A 58 17.16 9.02 2.04
C TYR A 58 16.21 8.16 1.19
N PHE A 59 15.11 8.73 0.70
CA PHE A 59 14.17 7.96 -0.13
C PHE A 59 14.66 7.76 -1.55
N GLY A 60 15.47 8.68 -2.08
CA GLY A 60 16.16 8.50 -3.34
C GLY A 60 17.04 7.24 -3.33
N ASP A 61 17.85 7.09 -2.29
CA ASP A 61 18.71 5.93 -2.11
C ASP A 61 17.89 4.65 -1.84
N LEU A 62 16.90 4.75 -0.95
CA LEU A 62 16.04 3.62 -0.57
C LEU A 62 15.27 3.03 -1.75
N PHE A 63 14.80 3.87 -2.67
CA PHE A 63 14.02 3.44 -3.83
C PHE A 63 14.86 3.22 -5.09
N SER A 64 16.17 3.44 -5.01
CA SER A 64 17.11 3.11 -6.08
C SER A 64 17.48 1.64 -6.03
N THR A 65 17.61 1.02 -7.20
CA THR A 65 18.08 -0.37 -7.29
C THR A 65 19.60 -0.43 -7.28
N SER A 66 20.15 -1.41 -6.58
CA SER A 66 21.58 -1.73 -6.65
C SER A 66 21.99 -2.43 -7.96
N ASN A 67 21.02 -2.67 -8.89
CA ASN A 67 21.23 -3.39 -10.15
C ASN A 67 22.11 -4.63 -9.99
N PRO A 68 21.75 -5.60 -9.14
CA PRO A 68 22.55 -6.80 -8.96
C PRO A 68 22.67 -7.56 -10.27
N ILE A 69 23.88 -7.97 -10.63
CA ILE A 69 24.22 -8.48 -11.97
C ILE A 69 24.04 -10.00 -12.07
N ASP A 70 24.14 -10.73 -10.95
CA ASP A 70 24.06 -12.19 -10.94
C ASP A 70 23.14 -12.74 -9.86
N PHE A 71 22.08 -13.40 -10.30
CA PHE A 71 21.14 -14.13 -9.44
C PHE A 71 21.20 -15.64 -9.63
N SER A 72 22.12 -16.14 -10.46
CA SER A 72 22.10 -17.53 -10.92
C SER A 72 22.13 -18.52 -9.76
N ASN A 73 22.99 -18.29 -8.76
CA ASN A 73 23.07 -19.15 -7.57
C ASN A 73 21.80 -19.09 -6.70
N LEU A 74 21.14 -17.94 -6.64
CA LEU A 74 19.89 -17.75 -5.90
C LEU A 74 18.72 -18.46 -6.61
N LEU A 75 18.66 -18.35 -7.93
CA LEU A 75 17.63 -18.99 -8.74
C LEU A 75 17.74 -20.52 -8.74
N LEU A 76 18.95 -21.08 -8.64
CA LEU A 76 19.15 -22.53 -8.50
C LEU A 76 18.58 -23.10 -7.20
N ALA A 77 18.50 -22.31 -6.15
CA ALA A 77 17.91 -22.71 -4.87
C ALA A 77 16.37 -22.64 -4.85
N VAL A 78 15.75 -21.96 -5.82
CA VAL A 78 14.29 -21.78 -5.89
C VAL A 78 13.70 -22.79 -6.85
N GLN A 79 12.83 -23.68 -6.33
CA GLN A 79 12.08 -24.61 -7.16
C GLN A 79 10.96 -23.91 -7.91
N PRO A 80 10.81 -24.11 -9.24
CA PRO A 80 9.69 -23.57 -10.00
C PRO A 80 8.36 -24.14 -9.50
N LYS A 81 7.46 -23.27 -9.05
CA LYS A 81 6.12 -23.67 -8.56
C LYS A 81 4.99 -23.19 -9.47
N VAL A 82 5.29 -22.25 -10.36
CA VAL A 82 4.31 -21.75 -11.33
C VAL A 82 4.22 -22.75 -12.48
N THR A 83 3.05 -23.38 -12.66
CA THR A 83 2.81 -24.30 -13.77
C THR A 83 2.54 -23.53 -15.06
N GLN A 84 2.63 -24.23 -16.20
CA GLN A 84 2.30 -23.65 -17.49
C GLN A 84 0.85 -23.13 -17.53
N GLU A 85 -0.10 -23.87 -16.97
CA GLU A 85 -1.50 -23.49 -16.88
C GLU A 85 -1.71 -22.23 -16.05
N MET A 86 -1.02 -22.10 -14.90
CA MET A 86 -1.04 -20.89 -14.08
C MET A 86 -0.51 -19.68 -14.84
N ASN A 87 0.57 -19.88 -15.60
CA ASN A 87 1.17 -18.80 -16.37
C ASN A 87 0.26 -18.37 -17.53
N GLU A 88 -0.32 -19.32 -18.26
CA GLU A 88 -1.30 -19.02 -19.32
C GLU A 88 -2.49 -18.24 -18.78
N TRP A 89 -3.00 -18.63 -17.61
CA TRP A 89 -4.09 -17.92 -16.97
C TRP A 89 -3.69 -16.50 -16.50
N LEU A 90 -2.48 -16.30 -15.99
CA LEU A 90 -2.00 -15.00 -15.53
C LEU A 90 -1.76 -13.99 -16.66
N VAL A 91 -1.44 -14.47 -17.87
CA VAL A 91 -1.20 -13.61 -19.04
C VAL A 91 -2.46 -13.33 -19.85
N TRP A 92 -3.61 -13.87 -19.45
CA TRP A 92 -4.89 -13.54 -20.11
C TRP A 92 -5.18 -12.04 -19.98
N PRO A 93 -5.71 -11.43 -21.05
CA PRO A 93 -6.07 -10.03 -21.02
C PRO A 93 -7.09 -9.70 -19.93
N PHE A 94 -6.84 -8.61 -19.22
CA PHE A 94 -7.80 -8.08 -18.25
C PHE A 94 -9.07 -7.59 -18.94
N VAL A 95 -10.21 -7.74 -18.26
CA VAL A 95 -11.54 -7.37 -18.76
C VAL A 95 -12.24 -6.34 -17.86
N ALA A 96 -13.24 -5.65 -18.41
CA ALA A 96 -13.92 -4.55 -17.73
C ALA A 96 -14.56 -4.91 -16.38
N CYS A 97 -15.03 -6.16 -16.22
CA CYS A 97 -15.60 -6.61 -14.95
C CYS A 97 -14.55 -6.67 -13.83
N GLU A 98 -13.29 -7.00 -14.11
CA GLU A 98 -12.20 -7.03 -13.13
C GLU A 98 -11.85 -5.63 -12.63
N VAL A 99 -11.88 -4.64 -13.52
CA VAL A 99 -11.69 -3.21 -13.16
C VAL A 99 -12.81 -2.75 -12.23
N THR A 100 -14.05 -3.06 -12.56
CA THR A 100 -15.22 -2.71 -11.76
C THR A 100 -15.17 -3.38 -10.38
N GLU A 101 -14.82 -4.66 -10.34
CA GLU A 101 -14.70 -5.43 -9.09
C GLU A 101 -13.56 -4.91 -8.21
N ALA A 102 -12.43 -4.56 -8.81
CA ALA A 102 -11.31 -3.94 -8.10
C ALA A 102 -11.72 -2.64 -7.39
N LEU A 103 -12.52 -1.78 -8.05
CA LEU A 103 -13.05 -0.57 -7.46
C LEU A 103 -14.05 -0.86 -6.33
N LYS A 104 -14.99 -1.80 -6.51
CA LYS A 104 -15.99 -2.19 -5.50
C LYS A 104 -15.35 -2.70 -4.21
N GLN A 105 -14.23 -3.41 -4.30
CA GLN A 105 -13.48 -3.92 -3.17
C GLN A 105 -12.71 -2.83 -2.40
N MET A 106 -12.64 -1.61 -2.91
CA MET A 106 -11.94 -0.53 -2.22
C MET A 106 -12.79 0.08 -1.13
N TYR A 107 -12.17 0.33 0.03
CA TYR A 107 -12.83 1.09 1.09
C TYR A 107 -13.10 2.53 0.62
N PRO A 108 -14.36 3.01 0.67
CA PRO A 108 -14.77 4.29 0.09
C PRO A 108 -13.99 5.50 0.58
N LEU A 109 -13.66 5.52 1.88
CA LEU A 109 -12.98 6.64 2.55
C LEU A 109 -11.45 6.48 2.61
N LYS A 110 -10.86 5.66 1.73
CA LYS A 110 -9.40 5.57 1.60
C LYS A 110 -8.84 6.92 1.14
N ALA A 111 -7.65 7.27 1.64
CA ALA A 111 -7.00 8.52 1.28
C ALA A 111 -6.80 8.61 -0.25
N PRO A 112 -7.12 9.76 -0.86
CA PRO A 112 -6.88 10.01 -2.27
C PRO A 112 -5.38 10.14 -2.57
N GLY A 113 -5.04 10.17 -3.85
CA GLY A 113 -3.74 10.54 -4.36
C GLY A 113 -3.62 12.04 -4.60
N PRO A 114 -2.64 12.48 -5.44
CA PRO A 114 -2.44 13.88 -5.83
C PRO A 114 -3.68 14.52 -6.48
N ASP A 115 -4.51 13.73 -7.17
CA ASP A 115 -5.77 14.16 -7.79
C ASP A 115 -6.86 14.55 -6.80
N GLY A 116 -6.70 14.26 -5.51
CA GLY A 116 -7.66 14.55 -4.46
C GLY A 116 -8.94 13.71 -4.51
N MET A 117 -9.06 12.73 -5.43
CA MET A 117 -10.26 11.93 -5.66
C MET A 117 -10.23 10.62 -4.86
N PRO A 118 -11.09 10.45 -3.82
CA PRO A 118 -11.16 9.19 -3.07
C PRO A 118 -11.93 8.10 -3.84
N PRO A 119 -11.81 6.81 -3.48
CA PRO A 119 -12.59 5.74 -4.09
C PRO A 119 -14.10 5.99 -4.10
N LEU A 120 -14.63 6.64 -3.06
CA LEU A 120 -16.04 7.02 -2.98
C LEU A 120 -16.52 7.85 -4.17
N PHE A 121 -15.67 8.77 -4.67
CA PHE A 121 -16.00 9.56 -5.86
C PHE A 121 -16.24 8.64 -7.07
N PHE A 122 -15.31 7.75 -7.35
CA PHE A 122 -15.42 6.82 -8.48
C PHE A 122 -16.58 5.84 -8.30
N GLN A 123 -16.81 5.32 -7.08
CA GLN A 123 -17.91 4.42 -6.79
C GLN A 123 -19.28 5.10 -6.98
N HIS A 124 -19.40 6.36 -6.60
CA HIS A 124 -20.65 7.12 -6.73
C HIS A 124 -20.93 7.55 -8.18
N PHE A 125 -19.92 8.01 -8.89
CA PHE A 125 -20.05 8.51 -10.26
C PHE A 125 -19.64 7.49 -11.33
N TRP A 126 -19.67 6.19 -11.00
CA TRP A 126 -19.22 5.14 -11.92
C TRP A 126 -19.99 5.13 -13.24
N SER A 127 -21.27 5.43 -13.22
CA SER A 127 -22.10 5.56 -14.44
C SER A 127 -21.58 6.62 -15.40
N THR A 128 -20.90 7.64 -14.91
CA THR A 128 -20.39 8.78 -15.70
C THR A 128 -18.93 8.55 -16.11
N CYS A 129 -18.07 8.20 -15.15
CA CYS A 129 -16.62 8.11 -15.38
C CYS A 129 -16.13 6.69 -15.68
N GLY A 130 -16.95 5.66 -15.43
CA GLY A 130 -16.51 4.27 -15.45
C GLY A 130 -15.98 3.80 -16.80
N ALA A 131 -16.57 4.24 -17.91
CA ALA A 131 -16.11 3.86 -19.25
C ALA A 131 -14.68 4.37 -19.52
N VAL A 132 -14.41 5.63 -19.16
CA VAL A 132 -13.09 6.26 -19.35
C VAL A 132 -12.06 5.60 -18.44
N VAL A 133 -12.37 5.44 -17.15
CA VAL A 133 -11.48 4.79 -16.17
C VAL A 133 -11.18 3.35 -16.57
N THR A 134 -12.19 2.59 -16.99
CA THR A 134 -12.01 1.21 -17.45
C THR A 134 -11.07 1.15 -18.64
N LYS A 135 -11.29 2.02 -19.64
CA LYS A 135 -10.40 2.08 -20.80
C LYS A 135 -8.97 2.38 -20.40
N MET A 136 -8.73 3.40 -19.57
CA MET A 136 -7.38 3.77 -19.09
C MET A 136 -6.68 2.61 -18.37
N VAL A 137 -7.39 1.92 -17.49
CA VAL A 137 -6.84 0.78 -16.75
C VAL A 137 -6.53 -0.40 -17.67
N LEU A 138 -7.42 -0.72 -18.61
CA LEU A 138 -7.21 -1.82 -19.56
C LEU A 138 -6.09 -1.50 -20.56
N ASP A 139 -5.98 -0.27 -21.05
CA ASP A 139 -4.88 0.17 -21.91
C ASP A 139 -3.53 0.00 -21.19
N PHE A 140 -3.47 0.35 -19.90
CA PHE A 140 -2.29 0.14 -19.08
C PHE A 140 -1.98 -1.34 -18.84
N LEU A 141 -2.97 -2.13 -18.40
CA LEU A 141 -2.75 -3.53 -18.02
C LEU A 141 -2.48 -4.44 -19.21
N ASN A 142 -3.14 -4.22 -20.35
CA ASN A 142 -3.06 -5.11 -21.50
C ASN A 142 -1.99 -4.67 -22.52
N PHE A 143 -1.69 -3.37 -22.58
CA PHE A 143 -0.81 -2.83 -23.64
C PHE A 143 0.37 -2.02 -23.07
N GLY A 144 0.45 -1.83 -21.76
CA GLY A 144 1.50 -1.02 -21.13
C GLY A 144 1.40 0.48 -21.39
N ILE A 145 0.25 0.95 -21.94
CA ILE A 145 0.02 2.36 -22.24
C ILE A 145 -0.33 3.10 -20.95
N SER A 146 0.65 3.81 -20.39
CA SER A 146 0.46 4.56 -19.14
C SER A 146 -0.13 5.94 -19.44
N PRO A 147 -1.25 6.32 -18.80
CA PRO A 147 -1.71 7.70 -18.83
C PRO A 147 -0.67 8.66 -18.23
N CYS A 148 -0.72 9.93 -18.64
CA CYS A 148 0.11 10.98 -18.04
C CYS A 148 -0.13 11.03 -16.51
N ASN A 149 0.93 11.16 -15.73
CA ASN A 149 0.89 11.23 -14.25
C ASN A 149 0.24 10.04 -13.55
N PHE A 150 0.12 8.90 -14.22
CA PHE A 150 -0.51 7.70 -13.67
C PHE A 150 0.15 7.21 -12.38
N ASN A 151 1.48 7.29 -12.31
CA ASN A 151 2.31 6.87 -11.17
C ASN A 151 2.65 8.01 -10.21
N GLU A 152 2.10 9.21 -10.42
CA GLU A 152 2.33 10.33 -9.52
C GLU A 152 1.78 10.01 -8.13
N THR A 153 2.61 10.24 -7.10
CA THR A 153 2.32 9.75 -5.75
C THR A 153 2.87 10.73 -4.71
N HIS A 154 2.03 11.14 -3.78
CA HIS A 154 2.50 11.85 -2.59
C HIS A 154 3.02 10.86 -1.55
N ILE A 155 4.23 11.07 -1.07
CA ILE A 155 4.80 10.32 0.05
C ILE A 155 4.48 11.07 1.33
N THR A 156 3.72 10.43 2.23
CA THR A 156 3.40 10.98 3.54
C THR A 156 4.15 10.20 4.61
N LEU A 157 4.89 10.90 5.45
CA LEU A 157 5.67 10.31 6.53
C LEU A 157 4.81 10.06 7.77
N VAL A 158 4.83 8.84 8.29
CA VAL A 158 4.09 8.44 9.49
C VAL A 158 5.07 7.96 10.54
N PRO A 159 5.10 8.54 11.76
CA PRO A 159 5.99 8.13 12.82
C PRO A 159 5.85 6.65 13.19
N LYS A 160 6.97 5.93 13.33
CA LYS A 160 7.03 4.56 13.86
C LYS A 160 7.05 4.55 15.39
N ILE A 161 7.63 5.59 15.98
CA ILE A 161 7.84 5.75 17.43
C ILE A 161 7.20 7.03 17.94
N LYS A 162 7.15 7.22 19.26
CA LYS A 162 6.49 8.39 19.88
C LYS A 162 7.23 9.71 19.65
N GLU A 163 8.55 9.67 19.62
CA GLU A 163 9.44 10.84 19.47
C GLU A 163 10.44 10.56 18.34
N PRO A 164 10.00 10.67 17.07
CA PRO A 164 10.86 10.44 15.93
C PRO A 164 11.86 11.57 15.80
N LYS A 165 13.12 11.23 15.56
CA LYS A 165 14.22 12.20 15.41
C LYS A 165 14.87 12.11 14.03
N LYS A 166 14.99 10.90 13.49
CA LYS A 166 15.63 10.64 12.21
C LYS A 166 14.59 10.27 11.15
N ILE A 167 14.92 10.45 9.90
CA ILE A 167 14.06 10.05 8.78
C ILE A 167 13.73 8.55 8.81
N THR A 168 14.63 7.72 9.31
CA THR A 168 14.44 6.27 9.52
C THR A 168 13.36 5.92 10.54
N ASP A 169 12.99 6.85 11.42
CA ASP A 169 11.92 6.67 12.42
C ASP A 169 10.52 6.85 11.81
N TYR A 170 10.46 7.22 10.55
CA TYR A 170 9.21 7.39 9.81
C TYR A 170 8.98 6.23 8.83
N ARG A 171 7.70 5.95 8.54
CA ARG A 171 7.26 5.06 7.47
C ARG A 171 6.79 5.89 6.29
N PRO A 172 7.32 5.69 5.09
CA PRO A 172 6.75 6.30 3.89
C PRO A 172 5.40 5.66 3.60
N ASN A 173 4.40 6.48 3.39
CA ASN A 173 3.05 6.05 3.03
C ASN A 173 2.70 6.65 1.67
N SER A 174 2.68 5.84 0.63
CA SER A 174 2.41 6.27 -0.73
C SER A 174 0.93 6.51 -0.95
N LEU A 175 0.57 7.74 -1.30
CA LEU A 175 -0.78 8.17 -1.64
C LEU A 175 -0.90 8.32 -3.16
N CYS A 176 -1.06 7.20 -3.85
CA CYS A 176 -1.26 7.16 -5.30
C CYS A 176 -2.73 7.39 -5.69
N ASN A 177 -2.96 7.77 -6.93
CA ASN A 177 -4.27 7.99 -7.51
C ASN A 177 -5.12 6.71 -7.48
N VAL A 178 -6.46 6.87 -7.42
CA VAL A 178 -7.37 5.73 -7.34
C VAL A 178 -7.30 4.88 -8.61
N VAL A 179 -7.11 5.48 -9.78
CA VAL A 179 -6.98 4.75 -11.05
C VAL A 179 -5.79 3.78 -11.01
N TYR A 180 -4.64 4.22 -10.47
CA TYR A 180 -3.48 3.35 -10.21
C TYR A 180 -3.82 2.22 -9.23
N LYS A 181 -4.53 2.56 -8.14
CA LYS A 181 -4.96 1.56 -7.14
C LYS A 181 -5.91 0.52 -7.73
N ILE A 182 -6.76 0.88 -8.68
CA ILE A 182 -7.64 -0.05 -9.40
C ILE A 182 -6.80 -1.04 -10.21
N ALA A 183 -5.84 -0.55 -10.99
CA ALA A 183 -4.94 -1.40 -11.77
C ALA A 183 -4.16 -2.38 -10.86
N SER A 184 -3.52 -1.87 -9.82
CA SER A 184 -2.79 -2.69 -8.84
C SER A 184 -3.69 -3.72 -8.15
N LYS A 185 -4.94 -3.36 -7.86
CA LYS A 185 -5.92 -4.25 -7.23
C LYS A 185 -6.39 -5.35 -8.18
N ALA A 186 -6.57 -5.05 -9.46
CA ALA A 186 -6.91 -6.04 -10.48
C ALA A 186 -5.79 -7.10 -10.60
N ILE A 187 -4.53 -6.67 -10.69
CA ILE A 187 -3.37 -7.58 -10.67
C ILE A 187 -3.35 -8.43 -9.39
N ALA A 188 -3.53 -7.79 -8.23
CA ALA A 188 -3.54 -8.50 -6.95
C ALA A 188 -4.68 -9.52 -6.84
N ASN A 189 -5.85 -9.25 -7.41
CA ASN A 189 -6.97 -10.19 -7.46
C ASN A 189 -6.65 -11.40 -8.34
N GLY A 190 -5.96 -11.19 -9.46
CA GLY A 190 -5.42 -12.27 -10.29
C GLY A 190 -4.45 -13.14 -9.50
N LEU A 191 -3.40 -12.57 -8.94
CA LEU A 191 -2.38 -13.30 -8.17
C LEU A 191 -2.95 -14.07 -6.98
N LYS A 192 -3.98 -13.57 -6.31
CA LYS A 192 -4.60 -14.24 -5.15
C LYS A 192 -5.01 -15.68 -5.42
N LYS A 193 -5.36 -16.03 -6.65
CA LYS A 193 -5.83 -17.37 -7.00
C LYS A 193 -4.71 -18.40 -6.97
N ILE A 194 -3.49 -17.98 -7.32
CA ILE A 194 -2.32 -18.88 -7.39
C ILE A 194 -1.41 -18.81 -6.16
N LEU A 195 -1.45 -17.69 -5.40
CA LEU A 195 -0.59 -17.50 -4.23
C LEU A 195 -0.60 -18.69 -3.25
N PRO A 196 -1.74 -19.31 -2.91
CA PRO A 196 -1.74 -20.44 -1.97
C PRO A 196 -0.91 -21.64 -2.44
N SER A 197 -0.77 -21.86 -3.75
CA SER A 197 -0.02 -23.00 -4.30
C SER A 197 1.46 -22.71 -4.50
N ILE A 198 1.85 -21.43 -4.66
CA ILE A 198 3.26 -21.08 -4.93
C ILE A 198 4.01 -20.61 -3.67
N ILE A 199 3.30 -20.13 -2.65
CA ILE A 199 3.93 -19.66 -1.40
C ILE A 199 3.98 -20.79 -0.37
N SER A 200 5.12 -20.89 0.33
CA SER A 200 5.29 -21.87 1.41
C SER A 200 4.20 -21.77 2.47
N ASP A 201 3.79 -22.90 3.04
CA ASP A 201 2.78 -22.95 4.10
C ASP A 201 3.24 -22.24 5.38
N THR A 202 4.54 -22.08 5.58
CA THR A 202 5.12 -21.34 6.69
C THR A 202 4.96 -19.82 6.58
N GLN A 203 4.68 -19.29 5.36
CA GLN A 203 4.44 -17.87 5.13
C GLN A 203 2.98 -17.55 5.32
N SER A 204 2.63 -16.87 6.42
CA SER A 204 1.25 -16.44 6.71
C SER A 204 0.99 -14.98 6.33
N ALA A 205 2.01 -14.10 6.44
CA ALA A 205 1.82 -12.68 6.17
C ALA A 205 1.47 -12.40 4.70
N PHE A 206 0.44 -11.58 4.49
CA PHE A 206 -0.06 -11.13 3.17
C PHE A 206 -0.66 -12.23 2.27
N VAL A 207 -0.76 -13.46 2.73
CA VAL A 207 -1.44 -14.54 2.01
C VAL A 207 -2.88 -14.64 2.48
N HIS A 208 -3.82 -14.58 1.53
CA HIS A 208 -5.25 -14.61 1.86
C HIS A 208 -5.65 -15.93 2.54
N GLY A 209 -6.42 -15.83 3.61
CA GLY A 209 -6.91 -16.99 4.37
C GLY A 209 -5.91 -17.57 5.39
N ARG A 210 -4.68 -17.04 5.47
CA ARG A 210 -3.70 -17.44 6.48
C ARG A 210 -3.64 -16.42 7.61
N LEU A 211 -3.51 -16.89 8.84
CA LEU A 211 -3.39 -16.05 10.04
C LEU A 211 -1.93 -16.04 10.54
N ILE A 212 -1.45 -14.88 10.96
CA ILE A 212 -0.10 -14.77 11.58
C ILE A 212 -0.03 -15.61 12.86
N THR A 213 -1.15 -15.76 13.56
CA THR A 213 -1.28 -16.59 14.77
C THR A 213 -0.98 -18.06 14.52
N ASP A 214 -1.19 -18.58 13.31
CA ASP A 214 -0.92 -19.99 12.98
C ASP A 214 0.56 -20.32 13.15
N ASN A 215 1.47 -19.42 12.73
CA ASN A 215 2.91 -19.59 12.92
C ASN A 215 3.30 -19.57 14.41
N VAL A 216 2.62 -18.77 15.22
CA VAL A 216 2.87 -18.73 16.68
C VAL A 216 2.45 -20.03 17.33
N LEU A 217 1.31 -20.60 16.91
CA LEU A 217 0.81 -21.90 17.43
C LEU A 217 1.76 -23.03 17.07
N VAL A 218 2.21 -23.08 15.80
CA VAL A 218 3.20 -24.09 15.35
C VAL A 218 4.49 -24.00 16.16
N ALA A 219 5.01 -22.78 16.37
CA ALA A 219 6.20 -22.58 17.18
C ALA A 219 6.00 -23.04 18.64
N PHE A 220 4.84 -22.73 19.23
CA PHE A 220 4.49 -23.14 20.58
C PHE A 220 4.38 -24.65 20.71
N GLU A 221 3.68 -25.34 19.81
CA GLU A 221 3.56 -26.80 19.78
C GLU A 221 4.91 -27.48 19.60
N THR A 222 5.76 -26.95 18.71
CA THR A 222 7.10 -27.47 18.50
C THR A 222 7.96 -27.37 19.77
N MET A 223 7.94 -26.21 20.45
CA MET A 223 8.67 -26.01 21.70
C MET A 223 8.13 -26.91 22.82
N HIS A 224 6.81 -27.09 22.91
CA HIS A 224 6.19 -27.97 23.90
C HIS A 224 6.61 -29.43 23.69
N HIS A 225 6.65 -29.89 22.42
CA HIS A 225 7.08 -31.25 22.09
C HIS A 225 8.56 -31.51 22.39
N ILE A 226 9.44 -30.50 22.19
CA ILE A 226 10.88 -30.63 22.51
C ILE A 226 11.12 -30.65 24.04
N SER A 227 10.19 -30.09 24.82
CA SER A 227 10.31 -29.98 26.27
C SER A 227 9.79 -31.21 27.04
N GLN A 228 9.20 -32.16 26.33
CA GLN A 228 8.79 -33.48 26.85
C GLN A 228 9.85 -34.55 26.56
#